data_b45e683c7858fbb1afb4373fe421009d
#
_entry.id   b45e683c7858fbb1afb4373fe421009d
#
_cell.length_a   1.000
_cell.length_b   1.000
_cell.length_c   1.000
_cell.angle_alpha   90.00
_cell.angle_beta   90.00
_cell.angle_gamma   90.00
#
_symmetry.space_group_name_H-M   'P 1'
#
loop_
_entity.id
_entity.type
_entity.pdbx_description
1 polymer ?
#
loop_
_entity_poly.entity_id
_entity_poly.type
_entity_poly.pdbx_seq_one_letter_code
_entity_poly.pdbx_strand_id
1 'polypeptide(L)'
;PTSHGVPSCGWLVQQHAMPGKFDRVRADELELNAKERALLARGEDVIGEDGSALEARWFRGGERAAVSVLFSGDTAAQPPEWKPSVSPTLLIHEATFLSEQQEKADEHMHSTATGAVASALSVNASVLALTHYSNRIKSSNQSEQEATAVDTDLPVLALNDNDRLVVDDDGTVTHLRWEKEGWTPTSIEPNR
;
A
#
# COMPACT_ATOMS: atom_id res chain seq x y z
N PRO A 1 -5.57 -15.12 9.83
CA PRO A 1 -5.66 -14.97 11.29
C PRO A 1 -4.67 -13.93 11.79
N THR A 2 -4.97 -13.34 12.96
CA THR A 2 -4.09 -12.43 13.69
C THR A 2 -3.90 -12.97 15.12
N SER A 3 -2.86 -12.50 15.81
CA SER A 3 -2.59 -12.84 17.20
C SER A 3 -3.37 -11.91 18.12
N HIS A 4 -4.58 -12.33 18.50
CA HIS A 4 -5.47 -11.53 19.37
C HIS A 4 -6.25 -12.39 20.35
N GLY A 5 -6.77 -11.80 21.42
CA GLY A 5 -7.50 -12.51 22.49
C GLY A 5 -8.85 -13.09 22.07
N VAL A 6 -9.41 -12.63 20.95
CA VAL A 6 -10.60 -13.18 20.30
C VAL A 6 -10.29 -13.50 18.84
N PRO A 7 -11.06 -14.39 18.19
CA PRO A 7 -10.85 -14.66 16.76
C PRO A 7 -10.86 -13.38 15.95
N SER A 8 -9.73 -13.08 15.32
CA SER A 8 -9.50 -11.89 14.54
C SER A 8 -8.75 -12.22 13.25
N CYS A 9 -8.84 -11.37 12.24
CA CYS A 9 -8.15 -11.55 10.97
C CYS A 9 -7.70 -10.21 10.38
N GLY A 10 -6.54 -10.23 9.75
CA GLY A 10 -6.11 -9.20 8.82
C GLY A 10 -6.62 -9.50 7.41
N TRP A 11 -6.59 -8.50 6.54
CA TRP A 11 -7.03 -8.62 5.16
C TRP A 11 -5.97 -8.09 4.20
N LEU A 12 -5.58 -8.95 3.24
CA LEU A 12 -4.77 -8.53 2.10
C LEU A 12 -5.70 -8.26 0.92
N VAL A 13 -5.78 -6.99 0.51
CA VAL A 13 -6.45 -6.58 -0.72
C VAL A 13 -5.39 -6.36 -1.78
N GLN A 14 -5.45 -7.13 -2.85
CA GLN A 14 -4.44 -7.09 -3.91
C GLN A 14 -5.12 -6.81 -5.26
N GLN A 15 -4.61 -5.81 -5.97
CA GLN A 15 -4.96 -5.60 -7.36
C GLN A 15 -4.21 -6.62 -8.21
N HIS A 16 -4.86 -7.20 -9.20
CA HIS A 16 -4.17 -8.03 -10.18
C HIS A 16 -3.14 -7.23 -10.97
N ALA A 17 -2.05 -7.90 -11.36
CA ALA A 17 -1.07 -7.30 -12.25
C ALA A 17 -1.75 -6.73 -13.50
N MET A 18 -1.47 -5.47 -13.79
CA MET A 18 -2.07 -4.78 -14.92
C MET A 18 -1.10 -4.81 -16.11
N PRO A 19 -1.60 -4.98 -17.33
CA PRO A 19 -0.77 -4.82 -18.51
C PRO A 19 -0.11 -3.45 -18.51
N GLY A 20 1.10 -3.34 -19.02
CA GLY A 20 1.79 -2.06 -19.18
C GLY A 20 0.97 -1.04 -19.96
N LYS A 21 1.25 0.24 -19.76
CA LYS A 21 0.55 1.32 -20.48
C LYS A 21 0.74 1.14 -21.99
N PHE A 22 -0.32 1.39 -22.75
CA PHE A 22 -0.27 1.36 -24.21
C PHE A 22 0.64 2.47 -24.73
N ASP A 23 1.57 2.10 -25.61
CA ASP A 23 2.52 3.03 -26.23
C ASP A 23 1.83 3.76 -27.38
N ARG A 24 1.30 4.95 -27.05
CA ARG A 24 0.63 5.82 -28.02
C ARG A 24 1.60 6.40 -29.04
N VAL A 25 2.83 6.71 -28.60
CA VAL A 25 3.85 7.31 -29.47
C VAL A 25 4.19 6.35 -30.60
N ARG A 26 4.51 5.10 -30.26
CA ARG A 26 4.77 4.07 -31.25
C ARG A 26 3.59 3.82 -32.19
N ALA A 27 2.36 3.84 -31.64
CA ALA A 27 1.16 3.69 -32.44
C ALA A 27 0.93 4.89 -33.39
N ASP A 28 1.34 6.10 -33.00
CA ASP A 28 1.31 7.29 -33.86
C ASP A 28 2.38 7.22 -34.96
N GLU A 29 3.60 6.81 -34.62
CA GLU A 29 4.70 6.61 -35.59
C GLU A 29 4.37 5.59 -36.69
N LEU A 30 3.58 4.58 -36.36
CA LEU A 30 3.11 3.56 -37.30
C LEU A 30 1.75 3.91 -37.95
N GLU A 31 1.25 5.11 -37.72
CA GLU A 31 -0.02 5.62 -38.27
C GLU A 31 -1.21 4.70 -38.07
N LEU A 32 -1.22 3.91 -36.95
CA LEU A 32 -2.27 2.94 -36.68
C LEU A 32 -3.63 3.62 -36.53
N ASN A 33 -4.64 3.03 -37.16
CA ASN A 33 -6.01 3.50 -37.04
C ASN A 33 -6.64 3.15 -35.68
N ALA A 34 -7.81 3.75 -35.41
CA ALA A 34 -8.48 3.60 -34.11
C ALA A 34 -8.84 2.13 -33.78
N LYS A 35 -9.19 1.31 -34.78
CA LYS A 35 -9.52 -0.08 -34.60
C LYS A 35 -8.30 -0.92 -34.23
N GLU A 36 -7.19 -0.73 -34.92
CA GLU A 36 -5.91 -1.40 -34.64
C GLU A 36 -5.41 -1.04 -33.25
N ARG A 37 -5.41 0.23 -32.90
CA ARG A 37 -5.05 0.72 -31.53
C ARG A 37 -5.92 0.07 -30.45
N ALA A 38 -7.22 -0.07 -30.69
CA ALA A 38 -8.15 -0.68 -29.73
C ALA A 38 -7.87 -2.17 -29.55
N LEU A 39 -7.55 -2.90 -30.62
CA LEU A 39 -7.19 -4.32 -30.57
C LEU A 39 -5.85 -4.52 -29.84
N LEU A 40 -4.80 -3.81 -30.23
CA LEU A 40 -3.49 -3.87 -29.60
C LEU A 40 -3.57 -3.48 -28.12
N ALA A 41 -4.39 -2.46 -27.78
CA ALA A 41 -4.60 -2.03 -26.41
C ALA A 41 -5.33 -3.09 -25.55
N ARG A 42 -6.09 -3.99 -26.15
CA ARG A 42 -6.70 -5.16 -25.48
C ARG A 42 -5.78 -6.37 -25.40
N GLY A 43 -4.61 -6.32 -26.06
CA GLY A 43 -3.67 -7.44 -26.10
C GLY A 43 -3.90 -8.38 -27.29
N GLU A 44 -4.67 -7.95 -28.29
CA GLU A 44 -4.93 -8.71 -29.51
C GLU A 44 -3.94 -8.28 -30.61
N ASP A 45 -3.26 -9.24 -31.23
CA ASP A 45 -2.35 -8.98 -32.34
C ASP A 45 -3.14 -8.57 -33.59
N VAL A 46 -2.56 -7.71 -34.41
CA VAL A 46 -3.18 -7.15 -35.61
C VAL A 46 -2.32 -7.44 -36.84
N ILE A 47 -2.95 -7.70 -37.98
CA ILE A 47 -2.27 -7.69 -39.27
C ILE A 47 -2.47 -6.32 -39.91
N GLY A 48 -1.38 -5.61 -40.16
CA GLY A 48 -1.39 -4.32 -40.83
C GLY A 48 -1.83 -4.42 -42.30
N GLU A 49 -2.14 -3.29 -42.92
CA GLU A 49 -2.56 -3.26 -44.34
C GLU A 49 -1.49 -3.77 -45.29
N ASP A 50 -0.23 -3.68 -44.92
CA ASP A 50 0.92 -4.17 -45.63
C ASP A 50 1.18 -5.69 -45.41
N GLY A 51 0.34 -6.36 -44.61
CA GLY A 51 0.49 -7.76 -44.24
C GLY A 51 1.49 -8.00 -43.08
N SER A 52 2.05 -6.96 -42.49
CA SER A 52 2.93 -7.09 -41.31
C SER A 52 2.14 -7.51 -40.07
N ALA A 53 2.70 -8.40 -39.26
CA ALA A 53 2.13 -8.74 -37.98
C ALA A 53 2.58 -7.70 -36.92
N LEU A 54 1.61 -7.07 -36.27
CA LEU A 54 1.82 -6.15 -35.17
C LEU A 54 1.42 -6.88 -33.86
N GLU A 55 2.41 -7.26 -33.07
CA GLU A 55 2.17 -7.96 -31.83
C GLU A 55 1.81 -6.94 -30.72
N ALA A 56 0.73 -7.19 -29.99
CA ALA A 56 0.23 -6.30 -28.94
C ALA A 56 1.29 -6.01 -27.87
N ARG A 57 2.16 -6.99 -27.59
CA ARG A 57 3.28 -6.82 -26.62
C ARG A 57 4.27 -5.72 -27.01
N TRP A 58 4.39 -5.37 -28.27
CA TRP A 58 5.30 -4.32 -28.73
C TRP A 58 4.78 -2.92 -28.44
N PHE A 59 3.48 -2.81 -28.15
CA PHE A 59 2.78 -1.57 -27.85
C PHE A 59 2.47 -1.42 -26.38
N ARG A 60 3.14 -2.18 -25.50
CA ARG A 60 2.97 -2.10 -24.07
C ARG A 60 4.30 -1.98 -23.37
N GLY A 61 4.36 -1.15 -22.36
CA GLY A 61 5.44 -1.18 -21.38
C GLY A 61 5.46 -2.50 -20.60
N GLY A 62 6.45 -2.69 -19.73
CA GLY A 62 6.46 -3.83 -18.82
C GLY A 62 5.18 -3.93 -17.98
N GLU A 63 4.82 -5.15 -17.56
CA GLU A 63 3.72 -5.35 -16.62
C GLU A 63 3.90 -4.45 -15.40
N ARG A 64 2.81 -3.82 -14.97
CA ARG A 64 2.80 -3.03 -13.74
C ARG A 64 2.70 -3.98 -12.56
N ALA A 65 3.59 -3.81 -11.59
CA ALA A 65 3.53 -4.57 -10.36
C ALA A 65 2.14 -4.46 -9.73
N ALA A 66 1.65 -5.57 -9.18
CA ALA A 66 0.41 -5.56 -8.43
C ALA A 66 0.59 -4.70 -7.18
N VAL A 67 -0.31 -3.75 -6.98
CA VAL A 67 -0.38 -2.99 -5.72
C VAL A 67 -1.23 -3.74 -4.71
N SER A 68 -0.89 -3.63 -3.43
CA SER A 68 -1.63 -4.33 -2.39
C SER A 68 -1.67 -3.55 -1.09
N VAL A 69 -2.76 -3.70 -0.36
CA VAL A 69 -2.96 -3.12 0.97
C VAL A 69 -3.24 -4.25 1.95
N LEU A 70 -2.44 -4.31 3.01
CA LEU A 70 -2.65 -5.23 4.12
C LEU A 70 -3.22 -4.46 5.31
N PHE A 71 -4.37 -4.90 5.80
CA PHE A 71 -5.01 -4.39 7.01
C PHE A 71 -4.72 -5.36 8.16
N SER A 72 -4.20 -4.87 9.26
CA SER A 72 -3.87 -5.74 10.39
C SER A 72 -5.12 -6.30 11.09
N GLY A 73 -6.15 -5.49 11.26
CA GLY A 73 -7.10 -5.72 12.34
C GLY A 73 -6.39 -5.62 13.70
N ASP A 74 -7.06 -6.02 14.76
CA ASP A 74 -6.46 -6.04 16.09
C ASP A 74 -5.51 -7.24 16.22
N THR A 75 -4.26 -6.99 16.64
CA THR A 75 -3.21 -8.01 16.70
C THR A 75 -2.01 -7.60 17.53
N ALA A 76 -1.38 -8.56 18.20
CA ALA A 76 0.00 -8.40 18.66
C ALA A 76 0.93 -8.18 17.45
N ALA A 77 2.11 -7.62 17.71
CA ALA A 77 3.12 -7.40 16.69
C ALA A 77 3.60 -8.72 16.06
N GLN A 78 3.93 -8.67 14.78
CA GLN A 78 4.51 -9.78 14.01
C GLN A 78 3.75 -11.11 14.17
N PRO A 79 2.45 -11.18 13.81
CA PRO A 79 1.72 -12.43 13.88
C PRO A 79 2.44 -13.51 13.07
N PRO A 80 2.72 -14.69 13.66
CA PRO A 80 3.53 -15.74 12.99
C PRO A 80 2.84 -16.31 11.72
N GLU A 81 1.52 -16.17 11.63
CA GLU A 81 0.72 -16.59 10.49
C GLU A 81 0.82 -15.64 9.30
N TRP A 82 1.34 -14.43 9.51
CA TRP A 82 1.45 -13.45 8.43
C TRP A 82 2.54 -13.82 7.45
N LYS A 83 2.09 -14.39 6.33
CA LYS A 83 2.93 -14.73 5.19
C LYS A 83 2.20 -14.28 3.91
N PRO A 84 2.09 -12.96 3.71
CA PRO A 84 1.40 -12.45 2.52
C PRO A 84 2.10 -12.97 1.25
N SER A 85 1.30 -13.28 0.23
CA SER A 85 1.80 -13.79 -1.06
C SER A 85 2.62 -12.75 -1.83
N VAL A 86 2.50 -11.49 -1.45
CA VAL A 86 3.23 -10.35 -2.02
C VAL A 86 3.61 -9.39 -0.89
N SER A 87 4.69 -8.65 -1.07
CA SER A 87 5.03 -7.53 -0.18
C SER A 87 3.97 -6.44 -0.29
N PRO A 88 3.34 -6.00 0.82
CA PRO A 88 2.32 -4.97 0.76
C PRO A 88 2.89 -3.62 0.31
N THR A 89 2.23 -2.96 -0.62
CA THR A 89 2.49 -1.56 -0.95
C THR A 89 2.21 -0.67 0.25
N LEU A 90 1.14 -0.98 0.97
CA LEU A 90 0.72 -0.27 2.18
C LEU A 90 0.30 -1.29 3.25
N LEU A 91 0.84 -1.15 4.45
CA LEU A 91 0.32 -1.81 5.65
C LEU A 91 -0.41 -0.79 6.50
N ILE A 92 -1.70 -1.03 6.77
CA ILE A 92 -2.47 -0.30 7.77
C ILE A 92 -2.50 -1.17 9.02
N HIS A 93 -1.85 -0.71 10.10
CA HIS A 93 -1.64 -1.50 11.31
C HIS A 93 -2.16 -0.76 12.53
N GLU A 94 -2.73 -1.53 13.46
CA GLU A 94 -3.07 -1.00 14.76
C GLU A 94 -1.82 -0.57 15.53
N ALA A 95 -1.95 0.48 16.34
CA ALA A 95 -0.94 0.98 17.27
C ALA A 95 -1.64 1.43 18.56
N THR A 96 -2.30 0.47 19.20
CA THR A 96 -3.15 0.72 20.37
C THR A 96 -2.34 1.29 21.53
N PHE A 97 -1.07 0.95 21.63
CA PHE A 97 -0.20 1.36 22.74
C PHE A 97 1.08 2.04 22.26
N LEU A 98 1.73 2.77 23.17
CA LEU A 98 3.11 3.21 23.04
C LEU A 98 4.04 2.20 23.72
N SER A 99 5.34 2.21 23.41
CA SER A 99 6.33 1.26 23.93
C SER A 99 6.44 1.25 25.46
N GLU A 100 6.17 2.37 26.13
CA GLU A 100 6.10 2.43 27.59
C GLU A 100 5.00 1.53 28.18
N GLN A 101 4.08 1.08 27.35
CA GLN A 101 2.95 0.23 27.72
C GLN A 101 3.06 -1.18 27.08
N GLN A 102 4.27 -1.62 26.73
CA GLN A 102 4.49 -2.92 26.07
C GLN A 102 3.88 -4.09 26.84
N GLU A 103 4.01 -4.11 28.17
CA GLU A 103 3.41 -5.16 29.01
C GLU A 103 1.89 -5.27 28.82
N LYS A 104 1.21 -4.12 28.68
CA LYS A 104 -0.23 -4.11 28.40
C LYS A 104 -0.56 -4.52 26.97
N ALA A 105 0.28 -4.13 26.01
CA ALA A 105 0.12 -4.57 24.64
C ALA A 105 0.18 -6.10 24.56
N ASP A 106 1.14 -6.70 25.25
CA ASP A 106 1.30 -8.16 25.32
C ASP A 106 0.12 -8.83 26.04
N GLU A 107 -0.30 -8.28 27.18
CA GLU A 107 -1.45 -8.82 27.96
C GLU A 107 -2.75 -8.82 27.15
N HIS A 108 -2.99 -7.76 26.38
CA HIS A 108 -4.21 -7.59 25.59
C HIS A 108 -4.08 -8.08 24.15
N MET A 109 -2.90 -8.58 23.76
CA MET A 109 -2.58 -9.04 22.40
C MET A 109 -2.86 -7.94 21.35
N HIS A 110 -2.39 -6.75 21.65
CA HIS A 110 -2.36 -5.59 20.77
C HIS A 110 -0.92 -5.18 20.46
N SER A 111 -0.75 -4.21 19.57
CA SER A 111 0.56 -3.71 19.15
C SER A 111 0.88 -2.35 19.74
N THR A 112 2.17 -2.10 19.90
CA THR A 112 2.71 -0.74 20.08
C THR A 112 3.04 -0.14 18.72
N ALA A 113 3.29 1.18 18.69
CA ALA A 113 3.72 1.85 17.47
C ALA A 113 5.03 1.24 16.91
N THR A 114 6.00 0.93 17.77
CA THR A 114 7.24 0.23 17.37
C THR A 114 6.99 -1.21 16.95
N GLY A 115 6.03 -1.90 17.57
CA GLY A 115 5.58 -3.24 17.19
C GLY A 115 4.97 -3.25 15.78
N ALA A 116 4.22 -2.20 15.42
CA ALA A 116 3.68 -2.03 14.07
C ALA A 116 4.80 -1.86 13.03
N VAL A 117 5.88 -1.12 13.35
CA VAL A 117 7.08 -1.02 12.49
C VAL A 117 7.71 -2.40 12.31
N ALA A 118 7.90 -3.17 13.38
CA ALA A 118 8.46 -4.51 13.30
C ALA A 118 7.59 -5.44 12.42
N SER A 119 6.26 -5.34 12.52
CA SER A 119 5.32 -6.05 11.64
C SER A 119 5.49 -5.66 10.18
N ALA A 120 5.58 -4.35 9.89
CA ALA A 120 5.76 -3.84 8.53
C ALA A 120 7.06 -4.34 7.89
N LEU A 121 8.16 -4.31 8.63
CA LEU A 121 9.45 -4.83 8.19
C LEU A 121 9.40 -6.33 7.94
N SER A 122 8.71 -7.09 8.78
CA SER A 122 8.60 -8.56 8.64
C SER A 122 7.89 -9.00 7.36
N VAL A 123 6.98 -8.16 6.83
CA VAL A 123 6.24 -8.44 5.58
C VAL A 123 6.78 -7.61 4.40
N ASN A 124 7.87 -6.88 4.56
CA ASN A 124 8.46 -5.98 3.58
C ASN A 124 7.44 -4.97 3.00
N ALA A 125 6.65 -4.34 3.86
CA ALA A 125 5.73 -3.29 3.45
C ALA A 125 6.49 -2.05 2.97
N SER A 126 6.00 -1.39 1.91
CA SER A 126 6.64 -0.18 1.38
C SER A 126 6.30 1.08 2.19
N VAL A 127 5.10 1.12 2.78
CA VAL A 127 4.61 2.22 3.64
C VAL A 127 3.83 1.62 4.80
N LEU A 128 3.99 2.19 6.00
CA LEU A 128 3.21 1.88 7.19
C LEU A 128 2.27 3.02 7.55
N ALA A 129 1.01 2.72 7.75
CA ALA A 129 0.02 3.64 8.29
C ALA A 129 -0.50 3.12 9.63
N LEU A 130 -0.37 3.93 10.68
CA LEU A 130 -0.81 3.61 12.03
C LEU A 130 -2.26 4.05 12.25
N THR A 131 -3.02 3.25 12.97
CA THR A 131 -4.42 3.50 13.33
C THR A 131 -4.77 2.82 14.66
N HIS A 132 -6.04 2.90 15.09
CA HIS A 132 -6.56 2.19 16.26
C HIS A 132 -5.82 2.54 17.56
N TYR A 133 -5.76 3.83 17.87
CA TYR A 133 -5.07 4.31 19.08
C TYR A 133 -5.95 4.15 20.33
N SER A 134 -5.33 3.77 21.44
CA SER A 134 -5.98 3.83 22.74
C SER A 134 -6.36 5.28 23.08
N ASN A 135 -7.47 5.45 23.79
CA ASN A 135 -7.89 6.75 24.33
C ASN A 135 -6.88 7.38 25.31
N ARG A 136 -5.83 6.67 25.70
CA ARG A 136 -4.70 7.18 26.50
C ARG A 136 -3.70 7.95 25.65
N ILE A 137 -3.65 7.69 24.35
CA ILE A 137 -2.81 8.39 23.38
C ILE A 137 -3.54 9.70 23.03
N LYS A 138 -2.94 10.83 23.39
CA LYS A 138 -3.57 12.16 23.25
C LYS A 138 -3.56 12.68 21.81
N SER A 139 -2.63 12.20 21.01
CA SER A 139 -2.46 12.59 19.60
C SER A 139 -1.79 11.45 18.83
N SER A 140 -2.25 11.19 17.62
CA SER A 140 -1.64 10.25 16.68
C SER A 140 -0.14 10.54 16.44
N ASN A 141 0.27 11.81 16.58
CA ASN A 141 1.67 12.22 16.47
C ASN A 141 2.60 11.54 17.50
N GLN A 142 2.09 11.12 18.65
CA GLN A 142 2.90 10.38 19.63
C GLN A 142 3.30 9.01 19.08
N SER A 143 2.35 8.31 18.45
CA SER A 143 2.62 7.02 17.81
C SER A 143 3.53 7.18 16.58
N GLU A 144 3.36 8.25 15.81
CA GLU A 144 4.21 8.56 14.66
C GLU A 144 5.66 8.83 15.11
N GLN A 145 5.85 9.69 16.12
CA GLN A 145 7.17 10.00 16.67
C GLN A 145 7.89 8.75 17.21
N GLU A 146 7.17 7.88 17.88
CA GLU A 146 7.73 6.64 18.40
C GLU A 146 8.11 5.66 17.28
N ALA A 147 7.23 5.51 16.29
CA ALA A 147 7.49 4.66 15.15
C ALA A 147 8.65 5.18 14.27
N THR A 148 8.72 6.48 14.05
CA THR A 148 9.80 7.10 13.27
C THR A 148 11.14 7.17 14.01
N ALA A 149 11.14 7.00 15.33
CA ALA A 149 12.38 6.86 16.11
C ALA A 149 13.08 5.49 15.91
N VAL A 150 12.40 4.52 15.29
CA VAL A 150 13.03 3.26 14.89
C VAL A 150 13.94 3.52 13.69
N ASP A 151 15.20 3.08 13.77
CA ASP A 151 16.19 3.26 12.70
C ASP A 151 15.84 2.40 11.47
N THR A 152 15.08 2.98 10.54
CA THR A 152 14.64 2.35 9.30
C THR A 152 14.26 3.38 8.25
N ASP A 153 14.39 3.04 6.98
CA ASP A 153 13.93 3.88 5.85
C ASP A 153 12.42 3.76 5.58
N LEU A 154 11.69 2.96 6.36
CA LEU A 154 10.26 2.73 6.17
C LEU A 154 9.46 4.03 6.42
N PRO A 155 8.73 4.55 5.42
CA PRO A 155 7.84 5.69 5.63
C PRO A 155 6.70 5.31 6.58
N VAL A 156 6.46 6.13 7.59
CA VAL A 156 5.40 5.92 8.59
C VAL A 156 4.45 7.10 8.59
N LEU A 157 3.16 6.81 8.66
CA LEU A 157 2.07 7.78 8.76
C LEU A 157 1.23 7.48 9.99
N ALA A 158 0.80 8.50 10.72
CA ALA A 158 -0.23 8.35 11.74
C ALA A 158 -1.56 8.93 11.25
N LEU A 159 -2.55 8.05 11.09
CA LEU A 159 -3.87 8.43 10.58
C LEU A 159 -4.73 9.05 11.67
N ASN A 160 -5.54 10.02 11.29
CA ASN A 160 -6.63 10.54 12.08
C ASN A 160 -7.98 10.14 11.47
N ASP A 161 -9.06 10.32 12.22
CA ASP A 161 -10.40 10.11 11.70
C ASP A 161 -10.64 11.00 10.47
N ASN A 162 -11.23 10.41 9.43
CA ASN A 162 -11.49 11.00 8.12
C ASN A 162 -10.26 11.19 7.21
N ASP A 163 -9.05 10.84 7.63
CA ASP A 163 -7.92 10.79 6.70
C ASP A 163 -8.19 9.78 5.57
N ARG A 164 -7.59 10.01 4.41
CA ARG A 164 -7.68 9.11 3.24
C ARG A 164 -6.29 8.71 2.79
N LEU A 165 -6.17 7.46 2.41
CA LEU A 165 -5.00 6.96 1.69
C LEU A 165 -5.43 6.59 0.26
N VAL A 166 -4.71 7.09 -0.71
CA VAL A 166 -4.86 6.73 -2.12
C VAL A 166 -3.62 5.96 -2.53
N VAL A 167 -3.82 4.77 -3.09
CA VAL A 167 -2.73 3.94 -3.62
C VAL A 167 -2.92 3.89 -5.13
N ASP A 168 -2.00 4.49 -5.86
CA ASP A 168 -2.03 4.54 -7.31
C ASP A 168 -1.51 3.25 -7.95
N ASP A 169 -1.79 3.06 -9.23
CA ASP A 169 -1.39 1.89 -10.02
C ASP A 169 0.13 1.66 -10.10
N ASP A 170 0.93 2.65 -9.78
CA ASP A 170 2.40 2.57 -9.74
C ASP A 170 2.96 2.30 -8.34
N GLY A 171 2.07 2.14 -7.35
CA GLY A 171 2.42 1.91 -5.96
C GLY A 171 2.66 3.18 -5.16
N THR A 172 2.49 4.36 -5.75
CA THR A 172 2.57 5.62 -5.01
C THR A 172 1.42 5.69 -4.00
N VAL A 173 1.75 5.99 -2.76
CA VAL A 173 0.77 6.21 -1.68
C VAL A 173 0.67 7.70 -1.42
N THR A 174 -0.56 8.23 -1.46
CA THR A 174 -0.85 9.62 -1.12
C THR A 174 -1.72 9.66 0.13
N HIS A 175 -1.29 10.38 1.15
CA HIS A 175 -2.08 10.66 2.34
C HIS A 175 -2.79 12.00 2.19
N LEU A 176 -4.10 11.99 2.39
CA LEU A 176 -4.95 13.17 2.32
C LEU A 176 -5.57 13.40 3.70
N ARG A 177 -5.26 14.55 4.30
CA ARG A 177 -5.85 14.98 5.58
C ARG A 177 -7.06 15.87 5.33
N TRP A 178 -8.13 15.66 6.11
CA TRP A 178 -9.29 16.54 6.04
C TRP A 178 -9.02 17.85 6.78
N GLU A 179 -9.14 18.95 6.06
CA GLU A 179 -9.12 20.31 6.60
C GLU A 179 -10.46 20.99 6.36
N LYS A 180 -10.63 22.21 6.87
CA LYS A 180 -11.93 22.92 6.87
C LYS A 180 -12.63 23.04 5.51
N GLU A 181 -11.88 22.98 4.41
CA GLU A 181 -12.38 23.20 3.05
C GLU A 181 -12.18 21.99 2.11
N GLY A 182 -11.60 20.88 2.63
CA GLY A 182 -11.35 19.69 1.80
C GLY A 182 -10.16 18.86 2.25
N TRP A 183 -9.80 17.89 1.41
CA TRP A 183 -8.62 17.05 1.63
C TRP A 183 -7.36 17.71 1.09
N THR A 184 -6.37 17.84 1.94
CA THR A 184 -5.06 18.38 1.61
C THR A 184 -4.02 17.26 1.61
N PRO A 185 -3.22 17.10 0.53
CA PRO A 185 -2.13 16.14 0.52
C PRO A 185 -1.08 16.47 1.58
N THR A 186 -0.60 15.43 2.27
CA THR A 186 0.55 15.51 3.16
C THR A 186 1.74 14.81 2.49
N SER A 187 2.96 15.27 2.79
CA SER A 187 4.16 14.59 2.32
C SER A 187 4.35 13.27 3.06
N ILE A 188 4.72 12.22 2.32
CA ILE A 188 5.17 10.96 2.87
C ILE A 188 6.68 10.92 2.65
N GLU A 189 7.44 11.08 3.71
CA GLU A 189 8.90 11.09 3.64
C GLU A 189 9.46 9.76 4.17
N PRO A 190 10.56 9.26 3.60
CA PRO A 190 11.28 8.15 4.20
C PRO A 190 11.73 8.53 5.61
N ASN A 191 11.65 7.60 6.51
CA ASN A 191 12.19 7.73 7.86
C ASN A 191 13.74 7.70 7.72
N ARG A 192 14.43 8.79 8.07
CA ARG A 192 15.90 8.93 7.98
C ARG A 192 16.54 8.87 9.35
#